data_d63b3314f64d85f2fba8181d43be4a54
#
_entry.id   d63b3314f64d85f2fba8181d43be4a54
#
_cell.length_a   1.000
_cell.length_b   1.000
_cell.length_c   1.000
_cell.angle_alpha   90.00
_cell.angle_beta   90.00
_cell.angle_gamma   90.00
#
_symmetry.space_group_name_H-M   'P 1'
#
loop_
_entity.id
_entity.type
_entity.pdbx_description
1 polymer ?
#
loop_
_entity_poly.entity_id
_entity_poly.type
_entity_poly.pdbx_seq_one_letter_code
_entity_poly.pdbx_strand_id
1 'polypeptide(L)'
;MYKRQGEHGLSELVYAFTSAANNNGSAFAGLDASTNWLCAALGVAMLLGRFVPIILILALSGALVEREPVPVTAGTLPTHNALFTTLIVFTAILVTALVFFPVLTLGPLAEGLI
;
A
#
# COMPACT_ATOMS: atom_id res chain seq x y z
N MET A 1 -13.12 -15.88 22.70
CA MET A 1 -12.32 -15.85 21.47
C MET A 1 -13.06 -16.19 20.17
N TYR A 2 -14.29 -16.65 20.19
CA TYR A 2 -15.04 -17.07 19.00
C TYR A 2 -16.32 -16.27 18.73
N LYS A 3 -16.42 -15.04 19.22
CA LYS A 3 -17.68 -14.25 19.13
C LYS A 3 -17.87 -13.49 17.82
N ARG A 4 -16.84 -13.42 16.97
CA ARG A 4 -16.93 -12.77 15.66
C ARG A 4 -16.59 -13.75 14.55
N GLN A 5 -17.51 -14.68 14.31
CA GLN A 5 -17.48 -15.56 13.14
C GLN A 5 -18.34 -14.93 12.04
N GLY A 6 -17.95 -15.14 10.78
CA GLY A 6 -18.63 -14.60 9.62
C GLY A 6 -17.86 -13.48 8.94
N GLU A 7 -18.55 -12.65 8.19
CA GLU A 7 -17.96 -11.60 7.34
C GLU A 7 -17.13 -10.58 8.12
N HIS A 8 -17.58 -10.21 9.31
CA HIS A 8 -16.85 -9.26 10.17
C HIS A 8 -15.54 -9.84 10.73
N GLY A 9 -15.51 -11.14 11.06
CA GLY A 9 -14.28 -11.80 11.51
C GLY A 9 -13.22 -11.87 10.42
N LEU A 10 -13.63 -12.11 9.18
CA LEU A 10 -12.74 -12.10 8.03
C LEU A 10 -12.17 -10.68 7.80
N SER A 11 -13.02 -9.67 7.87
CA SER A 11 -12.60 -8.26 7.71
C SER A 11 -11.59 -7.83 8.76
N GLU A 12 -11.75 -8.26 10.02
CA GLU A 12 -10.79 -7.97 11.10
C GLU A 12 -9.42 -8.60 10.82
N LEU A 13 -9.39 -9.86 10.38
CA LEU A 13 -8.14 -10.54 10.05
C LEU A 13 -7.46 -9.93 8.82
N VAL A 14 -8.21 -9.69 7.75
CA VAL A 14 -7.67 -9.05 6.53
C VAL A 14 -7.10 -7.68 6.86
N TYR A 15 -7.80 -6.89 7.66
CA TYR A 15 -7.30 -5.60 8.10
C TYR A 15 -6.02 -5.72 8.91
N ALA A 16 -5.95 -6.65 9.87
CA ALA A 16 -4.77 -6.85 10.71
C ALA A 16 -3.54 -7.26 9.87
N PHE A 17 -3.69 -8.21 8.95
CA PHE A 17 -2.59 -8.63 8.06
C PHE A 17 -2.18 -7.53 7.08
N THR A 18 -3.13 -6.78 6.53
CA THR A 18 -2.84 -5.65 5.65
C THR A 18 -2.09 -4.55 6.40
N SER A 19 -2.53 -4.21 7.61
CA SER A 19 -1.86 -3.24 8.47
C SER A 19 -0.47 -3.69 8.88
N ALA A 20 -0.30 -4.98 9.21
CA ALA A 20 1.00 -5.57 9.53
C ALA A 20 1.95 -5.53 8.32
N ALA A 21 1.50 -5.95 7.14
CA ALA A 21 2.31 -5.95 5.92
C ALA A 21 2.76 -4.54 5.52
N ASN A 22 1.89 -3.53 5.72
CA ASN A 22 2.24 -2.12 5.50
C ASN A 22 3.01 -1.48 6.67
N ASN A 23 3.27 -2.25 7.74
CA ASN A 23 3.96 -1.79 8.95
C ASN A 23 3.27 -0.61 9.67
N ASN A 24 1.94 -0.52 9.59
CA ASN A 24 1.16 0.50 10.28
C ASN A 24 0.90 0.16 11.74
N GLY A 25 0.71 -1.12 12.07
CA GLY A 25 0.52 -1.61 13.43
C GLY A 25 -0.88 -1.37 14.01
N SER A 26 -1.85 -0.93 13.20
CA SER A 26 -3.24 -0.76 13.63
C SER A 26 -4.02 -2.06 13.54
N ALA A 27 -4.95 -2.26 14.45
CA ALA A 27 -5.87 -3.41 14.46
C ALA A 27 -7.20 -2.99 15.09
N PHE A 28 -8.26 -3.76 14.81
CA PHE A 28 -9.53 -3.59 15.50
C PHE A 28 -9.42 -4.00 16.97
N ALA A 29 -10.11 -3.27 17.85
CA ALA A 29 -10.06 -3.47 19.31
C ALA A 29 -10.52 -4.88 19.77
N GLY A 30 -11.25 -5.59 18.93
CA GLY A 30 -11.69 -6.96 19.23
C GLY A 30 -10.71 -8.06 18.83
N LEU A 31 -9.61 -7.71 18.17
CA LEU A 31 -8.60 -8.67 17.75
C LEU A 31 -7.69 -9.02 18.92
N ASP A 32 -7.78 -10.26 19.39
CA ASP A 32 -6.84 -10.80 20.37
C ASP A 32 -5.63 -11.41 19.63
N ALA A 33 -4.57 -10.63 19.51
CA ALA A 33 -3.33 -11.03 18.86
C ALA A 33 -2.37 -11.78 19.80
N SER A 34 -2.83 -12.15 21.03
CA SER A 34 -1.96 -12.77 22.03
C SER A 34 -1.63 -14.25 21.73
N THR A 35 -2.25 -14.86 20.72
CA THR A 35 -1.93 -16.24 20.34
C THR A 35 -0.60 -16.31 19.61
N ASN A 36 0.25 -17.27 20.01
CA ASN A 36 1.58 -17.46 19.41
C ASN A 36 1.54 -17.60 17.89
N TRP A 37 0.52 -18.25 17.36
CA TRP A 37 0.34 -18.40 15.91
C TRP A 37 0.10 -17.07 15.22
N LEU A 38 -0.81 -16.26 15.74
CA LEU A 38 -1.15 -14.97 15.14
C LEU A 38 0.00 -13.97 15.25
N CYS A 39 0.70 -13.97 16.40
CA CYS A 39 1.93 -13.15 16.56
C CYS A 39 2.99 -13.54 15.53
N ALA A 40 3.25 -14.83 15.34
CA ALA A 40 4.23 -15.31 14.37
C ALA A 40 3.81 -14.95 12.93
N ALA A 41 2.55 -15.17 12.58
CA ALA A 41 2.03 -14.89 11.24
C ALA A 41 2.06 -13.38 10.91
N LEU A 42 1.67 -12.52 11.85
CA LEU A 42 1.77 -11.06 11.69
C LEU A 42 3.23 -10.61 11.61
N GLY A 43 4.13 -11.20 12.40
CA GLY A 43 5.57 -10.92 12.31
C GLY A 43 6.16 -11.26 10.95
N VAL A 44 5.80 -12.42 10.37
CA VAL A 44 6.20 -12.80 9.01
C VAL A 44 5.61 -11.83 7.99
N ALA A 45 4.35 -11.45 8.11
CA ALA A 45 3.72 -10.46 7.23
C ALA A 45 4.45 -9.12 7.26
N MET A 46 4.86 -8.65 8.43
CA MET A 46 5.65 -7.41 8.60
C MET A 46 7.02 -7.51 7.92
N LEU A 47 7.73 -8.62 8.10
CA LEU A 47 9.04 -8.84 7.49
C LEU A 47 8.92 -8.85 5.96
N LEU A 48 8.00 -9.63 5.42
CA LEU A 48 7.80 -9.72 3.98
C LEU A 48 7.33 -8.37 3.40
N GLY A 49 6.39 -7.71 4.03
CA GLY A 49 5.85 -6.43 3.59
C GLY A 49 6.89 -5.31 3.57
N ARG A 50 7.91 -5.37 4.42
CA ARG A 50 8.99 -4.38 4.45
C ARG A 50 10.16 -4.75 3.55
N PHE A 51 10.72 -5.93 3.73
CA PHE A 51 12.00 -6.27 3.10
C PHE A 51 11.86 -6.66 1.63
N VAL A 52 10.78 -7.34 1.22
CA VAL A 52 10.60 -7.74 -0.18
C VAL A 52 10.54 -6.51 -1.11
N PRO A 53 9.71 -5.48 -0.85
CA PRO A 53 9.72 -4.27 -1.68
C PRO A 53 11.09 -3.56 -1.71
N ILE A 54 11.79 -3.48 -0.57
CA ILE A 54 13.12 -2.85 -0.51
C ILE A 54 14.10 -3.60 -1.40
N ILE A 55 14.16 -4.93 -1.29
CA ILE A 55 15.06 -5.76 -2.09
C ILE A 55 14.75 -5.61 -3.58
N LEU A 56 13.45 -5.63 -3.94
CA LEU A 56 13.04 -5.48 -5.34
C LEU A 56 13.39 -4.10 -5.91
N ILE A 57 13.23 -3.04 -5.13
CA ILE A 57 13.59 -1.68 -5.54
C ILE A 57 15.11 -1.56 -5.70
N LEU A 58 15.89 -2.13 -4.78
CA LEU A 58 17.35 -2.13 -4.88
C LEU A 58 17.83 -2.94 -6.09
N ALA A 59 17.22 -4.10 -6.33
CA ALA A 59 17.54 -4.92 -7.52
C ALA A 59 17.19 -4.18 -8.82
N LEU A 60 16.04 -3.53 -8.87
CA LEU A 60 15.64 -2.70 -10.01
C LEU A 60 16.61 -1.53 -10.22
N SER A 61 16.99 -0.86 -9.15
CA SER A 61 17.96 0.25 -9.21
C SER A 61 19.32 -0.23 -9.74
N GLY A 62 19.80 -1.39 -9.29
CA GLY A 62 21.01 -2.00 -9.79
C GLY A 62 20.93 -2.31 -11.29
N ALA A 63 19.85 -2.93 -11.71
CA ALA A 63 19.64 -3.25 -13.13
C ALA A 63 19.52 -2.00 -14.03
N LEU A 64 19.01 -0.89 -13.49
CA LEU A 64 18.92 0.38 -14.22
C LEU A 64 20.29 1.06 -14.36
N VAL A 65 21.16 0.96 -13.37
CA VAL A 65 22.52 1.53 -13.41
C VAL A 65 23.38 0.85 -14.48
N GLU A 66 23.17 -0.44 -14.73
CA GLU A 66 23.90 -1.19 -15.76
C GLU A 66 23.46 -0.85 -17.20
N ARG A 67 22.35 -0.14 -17.37
CA ARG A 67 21.86 0.25 -18.70
C ARG A 67 22.58 1.48 -19.22
N GLU A 68 22.93 1.45 -20.49
CA GLU A 68 23.43 2.65 -21.18
C GLU A 68 22.37 3.76 -21.17
N PRO A 69 22.79 5.03 -20.94
CA PRO A 69 21.87 6.16 -20.99
C PRO A 69 21.24 6.26 -22.39
N VAL A 70 19.91 6.35 -22.42
CA VAL A 70 19.19 6.53 -23.67
C VAL A 70 19.52 7.93 -24.22
N PRO A 71 19.96 8.07 -25.49
CA PRO A 71 20.26 9.38 -26.05
C PRO A 71 19.01 10.26 -26.09
N VAL A 72 19.19 11.52 -25.77
CA VAL A 72 18.12 12.53 -25.82
C VAL A 72 17.68 12.73 -27.26
N THR A 73 16.42 12.45 -27.55
CA THR A 73 15.81 12.62 -28.89
C THR A 73 14.68 13.65 -28.82
N ALA A 74 14.15 14.03 -29.98
CA ALA A 74 13.01 14.97 -30.05
C ALA A 74 11.75 14.50 -29.30
N GLY A 75 11.62 13.17 -29.03
CA GLY A 75 10.55 12.60 -28.23
C GLY A 75 10.84 12.49 -26.74
N THR A 76 12.02 12.88 -26.29
CA THR A 76 12.41 12.80 -24.87
C THR A 76 11.73 13.93 -24.10
N LEU A 77 10.95 13.59 -23.08
CA LEU A 77 10.31 14.58 -22.21
C LEU A 77 11.37 15.32 -21.39
N PRO A 78 11.50 16.66 -21.54
CA PRO A 78 12.45 17.41 -20.72
C PRO A 78 11.98 17.48 -19.27
N THR A 79 12.88 17.13 -18.34
CA THR A 79 12.57 17.05 -16.90
C THR A 79 12.74 18.36 -16.13
N HIS A 80 13.16 19.44 -16.82
CA HIS A 80 13.50 20.72 -16.21
C HIS A 80 12.50 21.84 -16.55
N ASN A 81 11.34 21.51 -17.12
CA ASN A 81 10.31 22.48 -17.51
C ASN A 81 9.04 22.38 -16.63
N ALA A 82 8.21 23.43 -16.71
CA ALA A 82 6.97 23.52 -15.98
C ALA A 82 5.99 22.38 -16.31
N LEU A 83 6.01 21.85 -17.54
CA LEU A 83 5.17 20.75 -17.97
C LEU A 83 5.47 19.49 -17.16
N PHE A 84 6.74 19.15 -16.97
CA PHE A 84 7.15 17.98 -16.18
C PHE A 84 6.76 18.12 -14.72
N THR A 85 6.98 19.31 -14.13
CA THR A 85 6.58 19.59 -12.74
C THR A 85 5.07 19.47 -12.57
N THR A 86 4.29 20.02 -13.47
CA THR A 86 2.82 19.93 -13.45
C THR A 86 2.36 18.48 -13.59
N LEU A 87 2.99 17.70 -14.46
CA LEU A 87 2.67 16.28 -14.65
C LEU A 87 2.89 15.47 -13.35
N ILE A 88 4.04 15.68 -12.68
CA ILE A 88 4.34 15.01 -11.42
C ILE A 88 3.34 15.39 -10.33
N VAL A 89 3.09 16.68 -10.14
CA VAL A 89 2.15 17.17 -9.12
C VAL A 89 0.73 16.63 -9.39
N PHE A 90 0.28 16.70 -10.63
CA PHE A 90 -1.03 16.18 -11.03
C PHE A 90 -1.14 14.67 -10.81
N THR A 91 -0.11 13.90 -11.18
CA THR A 91 -0.07 12.45 -10.97
C THR A 91 -0.11 12.11 -9.48
N ALA A 92 0.63 12.83 -8.64
CA ALA A 92 0.62 12.64 -7.19
C ALA A 92 -0.78 12.90 -6.59
N ILE A 93 -1.43 13.99 -6.99
CA ILE A 93 -2.79 14.33 -6.55
C ILE A 93 -3.79 13.27 -7.03
N LEU A 94 -3.69 12.86 -8.30
CA LEU A 94 -4.59 11.87 -8.88
C LEU A 94 -4.48 10.51 -8.20
N VAL A 95 -3.26 10.03 -7.97
CA VAL A 95 -3.03 8.76 -7.25
C VAL A 95 -3.57 8.85 -5.82
N THR A 96 -3.31 9.94 -5.12
CA THR A 96 -3.83 10.17 -3.77
C THR A 96 -5.36 10.18 -3.77
N ALA A 97 -5.98 10.88 -4.70
CA ALA A 97 -7.44 10.92 -4.82
C ALA A 97 -8.02 9.53 -5.10
N LEU A 98 -7.41 8.74 -6.00
CA LEU A 98 -7.87 7.38 -6.32
C LEU A 98 -7.73 6.42 -5.13
N VAL A 99 -6.74 6.61 -4.27
CA VAL A 99 -6.55 5.78 -3.08
C VAL A 99 -7.57 6.10 -1.98
N PHE A 100 -7.81 7.38 -1.71
CA PHE A 100 -8.62 7.80 -0.57
C PHE A 100 -10.09 8.03 -0.91
N PHE A 101 -10.41 8.55 -2.08
CA PHE A 101 -11.76 8.93 -2.45
C PHE A 101 -12.76 7.75 -2.43
N PRO A 102 -12.46 6.56 -2.99
CA PRO A 102 -13.40 5.43 -2.95
C PRO A 102 -13.74 5.00 -1.53
N VAL A 103 -12.74 4.97 -0.63
CA VAL A 103 -12.96 4.56 0.76
C VAL A 103 -13.82 5.56 1.52
N LEU A 104 -13.57 6.86 1.31
CA LEU A 104 -14.31 7.94 1.96
C LEU A 104 -15.76 8.05 1.49
N THR A 105 -16.05 7.65 0.26
CA THR A 105 -17.41 7.72 -0.31
C THR A 105 -18.21 6.44 -0.08
N LEU A 106 -17.60 5.27 -0.18
CA LEU A 106 -18.29 3.99 -0.09
C LEU A 106 -18.79 3.69 1.33
N GLY A 107 -18.05 4.08 2.38
CA GLY A 107 -18.46 3.90 3.76
C GLY A 107 -19.78 4.61 4.07
N PRO A 108 -19.86 5.94 3.95
CA PRO A 108 -21.11 6.70 4.18
C PRO A 108 -22.27 6.29 3.27
N LEU A 109 -22.00 5.90 2.01
CA LEU A 109 -23.05 5.40 1.11
C LEU A 109 -23.61 4.06 1.58
N ALA A 110 -22.75 3.14 2.01
CA ALA A 110 -23.20 1.85 2.55
C ALA A 110 -24.03 2.03 3.82
N GLU A 111 -23.63 2.92 4.73
CA GLU A 111 -24.39 3.23 5.95
C GLU A 111 -25.72 3.94 5.66
N GLY A 112 -25.77 4.75 4.61
CA GLY A 112 -27.01 5.46 4.21
C GLY A 112 -28.03 4.59 3.47
N LEU A 113 -27.66 3.40 3.05
CA LEU A 113 -28.53 2.43 2.34
C LEU A 113 -29.13 1.36 3.28
N ILE A 114 -28.74 1.32 4.53
CA ILE A 114 -29.25 0.42 5.58
C ILE A 114 -30.27 1.18 6.43
#